data_5730a6b7e95749fbb757b1093451a4df
#
_entry.id   5730a6b7e95749fbb757b1093451a4df
#
_cell.length_a   1.000
_cell.length_b   1.000
_cell.length_c   1.000
_cell.angle_alpha   90.00
_cell.angle_beta   90.00
_cell.angle_gamma   90.00
#
_symmetry.space_group_name_H-M   'P 1'
#
loop_
_entity.id
_entity.type
_entity.pdbx_description
1 polymer ?
#
loop_
_entity_poly.entity_id
_entity_poly.type
_entity_poly.pdbx_seq_one_letter_code
_entity_poly.pdbx_strand_id
1 'polypeptide(L)'
;MKTIHSFMGMALCSFPVMAQQSPNFLIIQCDHLTQRVVGAYGADPSCTPPIDRIASQGVTFANAYVGCPLSQPSRAALWSGLMPHQTNVRSNSAEHINPPLPDSIPTLGSLFTANGYEAVHFGKTHDMGSLRGFRHKEPVAKPFTDPEFPVNNDSFLDVGTCEDAVAYLSNPPQEPFICIADFQNPHNICGYVGENKGEHIDSPISTPLPLLPENFEVEDWEKLPLPIQYICCSHRRMMQAAHWNEDNYRHYVAAFQHYTRIVARQIESVLEALYSTPAGKNTIVIVLADHGLSLIHI
;
A
#
# COMPACT_ATOMS: atom_id res chain seq x y z
N MET A 1 -77.09 37.84 4.18
CA MET A 1 -76.13 36.92 3.54
C MET A 1 -74.78 37.19 4.15
N LYS A 2 -74.27 36.29 5.00
CA LYS A 2 -72.96 36.37 5.62
C LYS A 2 -72.03 35.39 4.88
N THR A 3 -71.00 35.91 4.20
CA THR A 3 -70.03 35.14 3.48
C THR A 3 -68.94 34.67 4.47
N ILE A 4 -68.78 33.37 4.66
CA ILE A 4 -67.77 32.75 5.47
C ILE A 4 -66.56 32.50 4.54
N HIS A 5 -65.46 33.16 4.78
CA HIS A 5 -64.17 32.85 4.11
C HIS A 5 -63.44 31.79 4.92
N SER A 6 -63.36 30.61 4.34
CA SER A 6 -62.58 29.49 4.92
C SER A 6 -61.11 29.67 4.50
N PHE A 7 -60.23 30.01 5.43
CA PHE A 7 -58.80 29.97 5.26
C PHE A 7 -58.30 28.55 5.41
N MET A 8 -57.93 27.94 4.31
CA MET A 8 -57.26 26.61 4.31
C MET A 8 -55.77 26.82 4.50
N GLY A 9 -55.31 26.67 5.73
CA GLY A 9 -53.91 26.74 6.08
C GLY A 9 -53.15 25.53 5.53
N MET A 10 -52.30 25.73 4.54
CA MET A 10 -51.35 24.72 4.05
C MET A 10 -50.22 24.60 5.05
N ALA A 11 -50.20 23.53 5.83
CA ALA A 11 -49.06 23.17 6.69
C ALA A 11 -47.94 22.70 5.76
N LEU A 12 -46.90 23.54 5.58
CA LEU A 12 -45.63 23.14 4.98
C LEU A 12 -44.90 22.21 5.97
N CYS A 13 -45.03 20.90 5.77
CA CYS A 13 -44.17 19.91 6.43
C CYS A 13 -42.75 20.08 5.82
N SER A 14 -41.88 20.83 6.48
CA SER A 14 -40.46 20.82 6.21
C SER A 14 -39.90 19.49 6.69
N PHE A 15 -39.75 18.54 5.80
CA PHE A 15 -38.89 17.37 6.05
C PHE A 15 -37.46 17.89 6.18
N PRO A 16 -36.75 17.61 7.29
CA PRO A 16 -35.33 17.90 7.34
C PRO A 16 -34.67 17.04 6.25
N VAL A 17 -34.15 17.69 5.21
CA VAL A 17 -33.20 17.06 4.32
C VAL A 17 -31.99 16.79 5.19
N MET A 18 -31.85 15.55 5.66
CA MET A 18 -30.63 15.10 6.30
C MET A 18 -29.54 15.26 5.24
N ALA A 19 -28.70 16.26 5.39
CA ALA A 19 -27.52 16.41 4.54
C ALA A 19 -26.74 15.11 4.66
N GLN A 20 -26.57 14.40 3.56
CA GLN A 20 -25.78 13.19 3.52
C GLN A 20 -24.35 13.57 3.93
N GLN A 21 -23.90 13.01 5.05
CA GLN A 21 -22.56 13.27 5.55
C GLN A 21 -21.54 12.76 4.53
N SER A 22 -20.58 13.60 4.14
CA SER A 22 -19.51 13.20 3.24
C SER A 22 -18.77 11.98 3.78
N PRO A 23 -18.48 10.94 2.97
CA PRO A 23 -17.80 9.76 3.44
C PRO A 23 -16.34 10.07 3.82
N ASN A 24 -15.84 9.38 4.81
CA ASN A 24 -14.40 9.34 5.08
C ASN A 24 -13.71 8.37 4.12
N PHE A 25 -12.40 8.50 4.00
CA PHE A 25 -11.57 7.60 3.22
C PHE A 25 -10.40 7.08 4.06
N LEU A 26 -10.21 5.76 4.05
CA LEU A 26 -9.00 5.11 4.53
C LEU A 26 -8.32 4.43 3.35
N ILE A 27 -7.13 4.86 3.00
CA ILE A 27 -6.27 4.23 2.00
C ILE A 27 -5.18 3.46 2.74
N ILE A 28 -5.11 2.16 2.52
CA ILE A 28 -4.06 1.28 3.02
C ILE A 28 -3.19 0.92 1.82
N GLN A 29 -1.95 1.38 1.83
CA GLN A 29 -0.98 1.12 0.78
C GLN A 29 0.14 0.23 1.28
N CYS A 30 0.55 -0.75 0.47
CA CYS A 30 1.69 -1.62 0.75
C CYS A 30 2.70 -1.53 -0.40
N ASP A 31 3.99 -1.38 -0.06
CA ASP A 31 5.06 -1.36 -1.06
C ASP A 31 5.42 -2.78 -1.51
N HIS A 32 5.48 -3.01 -2.81
CA HIS A 32 5.78 -4.31 -3.44
C HIS A 32 4.69 -5.39 -3.30
N LEU A 33 3.51 -5.12 -2.75
CA LEU A 33 2.49 -6.15 -2.59
C LEU A 33 1.99 -6.64 -3.96
N THR A 34 2.29 -7.88 -4.29
CA THR A 34 1.84 -8.52 -5.55
C THR A 34 0.56 -9.31 -5.35
N GLN A 35 -0.30 -9.34 -6.36
CA GLN A 35 -1.52 -10.16 -6.33
C GLN A 35 -1.26 -11.66 -6.06
N ARG A 36 -0.05 -12.16 -6.37
CA ARG A 36 0.35 -13.57 -6.19
C ARG A 36 0.43 -14.04 -4.73
N VAL A 37 0.36 -13.12 -3.78
CA VAL A 37 0.33 -13.43 -2.33
C VAL A 37 -0.97 -12.97 -1.66
N VAL A 38 -1.92 -12.43 -2.41
CA VAL A 38 -3.21 -11.96 -1.91
C VAL A 38 -4.28 -13.03 -2.15
N GLY A 39 -4.90 -13.51 -1.07
CA GLY A 39 -5.88 -14.59 -1.11
C GLY A 39 -7.09 -14.27 -1.99
N ALA A 40 -7.57 -13.02 -2.01
CA ALA A 40 -8.64 -12.55 -2.88
C ALA A 40 -8.37 -12.74 -4.39
N TYR A 41 -7.11 -12.92 -4.78
CA TYR A 41 -6.71 -13.25 -6.16
C TYR A 41 -6.33 -14.72 -6.35
N GLY A 42 -6.62 -15.58 -5.37
CA GLY A 42 -6.38 -17.02 -5.47
C GLY A 42 -5.06 -17.51 -4.87
N ALA A 43 -4.32 -16.65 -4.17
CA ALA A 43 -3.14 -17.07 -3.41
C ALA A 43 -3.52 -17.76 -2.09
N ASP A 44 -2.50 -18.16 -1.31
CA ASP A 44 -2.71 -18.72 0.03
C ASP A 44 -3.48 -17.73 0.92
N PRO A 45 -4.71 -18.04 1.34
CA PRO A 45 -5.55 -17.12 2.11
C PRO A 45 -4.98 -16.83 3.50
N SER A 46 -4.00 -17.59 3.99
CA SER A 46 -3.34 -17.32 5.25
C SER A 46 -2.42 -16.10 5.22
N CYS A 47 -2.09 -15.61 4.02
CA CYS A 47 -1.19 -14.47 3.85
C CYS A 47 -1.88 -13.12 4.10
N THR A 48 -3.14 -12.97 3.68
CA THR A 48 -3.82 -11.67 3.66
C THR A 48 -5.27 -11.68 4.17
N PRO A 49 -5.59 -12.32 5.31
CA PRO A 49 -6.97 -12.47 5.79
C PRO A 49 -7.75 -11.14 5.89
N PRO A 50 -7.19 -10.02 6.40
CA PRO A 50 -7.91 -8.75 6.48
C PRO A 50 -8.21 -8.15 5.10
N ILE A 51 -7.30 -8.30 4.14
CA ILE A 51 -7.51 -7.82 2.76
C ILE A 51 -8.61 -8.66 2.08
N ASP A 52 -8.57 -9.97 2.27
CA ASP A 52 -9.54 -10.90 1.70
C ASP A 52 -10.95 -10.66 2.26
N ARG A 53 -11.05 -10.28 3.55
CA ARG A 53 -12.30 -9.88 4.16
C ARG A 53 -12.87 -8.60 3.54
N ILE A 54 -12.03 -7.56 3.30
CA ILE A 54 -12.47 -6.34 2.60
C ILE A 54 -12.92 -6.69 1.17
N ALA A 55 -12.15 -7.50 0.46
CA ALA A 55 -12.49 -7.94 -0.90
C ALA A 55 -13.84 -8.65 -0.97
N SER A 56 -14.16 -9.49 0.03
CA SER A 56 -15.43 -10.23 0.09
C SER A 56 -16.65 -9.32 0.35
N GLN A 57 -16.44 -8.12 0.87
CA GLN A 57 -17.49 -7.15 1.21
C GLN A 57 -17.56 -5.97 0.24
N GLY A 58 -16.63 -5.91 -0.71
CA GLY A 58 -16.44 -4.77 -1.59
C GLY A 58 -16.27 -5.15 -3.06
N VAL A 59 -15.41 -4.41 -3.73
CA VAL A 59 -15.08 -4.59 -5.14
C VAL A 59 -13.61 -4.93 -5.29
N THR A 60 -13.30 -6.01 -5.98
CA THR A 60 -11.93 -6.42 -6.33
C THR A 60 -11.65 -6.10 -7.80
N PHE A 61 -10.58 -5.35 -8.06
CA PHE A 61 -10.16 -4.98 -9.40
C PHE A 61 -9.20 -6.05 -9.95
N ALA A 62 -9.69 -6.91 -10.82
CA ALA A 62 -8.87 -7.97 -11.42
C ALA A 62 -7.77 -7.43 -12.36
N ASN A 63 -8.00 -6.27 -12.96
CA ASN A 63 -7.09 -5.62 -13.91
C ASN A 63 -6.75 -4.20 -13.42
N ALA A 64 -5.80 -4.10 -12.51
CA ALA A 64 -5.24 -2.83 -12.05
C ALA A 64 -3.79 -2.71 -12.54
N TYR A 65 -3.43 -1.54 -13.07
CA TYR A 65 -2.11 -1.29 -13.64
C TYR A 65 -1.46 -0.06 -13.01
N VAL A 66 -0.16 -0.13 -12.81
CA VAL A 66 0.63 1.02 -12.35
C VAL A 66 1.24 1.76 -13.52
N GLY A 67 1.39 3.08 -13.39
CA GLY A 67 2.01 3.90 -14.44
C GLY A 67 3.51 3.63 -14.63
N CYS A 68 4.18 3.15 -13.58
CA CYS A 68 5.57 2.70 -13.58
C CYS A 68 5.79 1.74 -12.40
N PRO A 69 6.44 0.57 -12.59
CA PRO A 69 6.65 -0.39 -11.51
C PRO A 69 7.87 -0.04 -10.63
N LEU A 70 7.93 1.19 -10.17
CA LEU A 70 8.95 1.74 -9.25
C LEU A 70 8.27 2.68 -8.27
N SER A 71 8.71 2.69 -7.00
CA SER A 71 8.01 3.38 -5.93
C SER A 71 7.82 4.88 -6.16
N GLN A 72 8.90 5.67 -6.44
CA GLN A 72 8.77 7.11 -6.64
C GLN A 72 7.83 7.49 -7.79
N PRO A 73 8.03 6.99 -9.03
CA PRO A 73 7.17 7.37 -10.14
C PRO A 73 5.74 6.85 -9.99
N SER A 74 5.55 5.67 -9.40
CA SER A 74 4.22 5.14 -9.10
C SER A 74 3.47 6.01 -8.11
N ARG A 75 4.11 6.38 -6.99
CA ARG A 75 3.53 7.23 -5.94
C ARG A 75 3.24 8.63 -6.46
N ALA A 76 4.18 9.22 -7.22
CA ALA A 76 3.94 10.50 -7.87
C ALA A 76 2.73 10.46 -8.82
N ALA A 77 2.59 9.39 -9.60
CA ALA A 77 1.44 9.20 -10.47
C ALA A 77 0.13 9.00 -9.69
N LEU A 78 0.14 8.17 -8.65
CA LEU A 78 -1.03 7.86 -7.82
C LEU A 78 -1.61 9.11 -7.15
N TRP A 79 -0.74 9.91 -6.50
CA TRP A 79 -1.19 11.06 -5.71
C TRP A 79 -1.44 12.33 -6.54
N SER A 80 -0.95 12.40 -7.79
CA SER A 80 -1.22 13.52 -8.71
C SER A 80 -2.25 13.20 -9.79
N GLY A 81 -2.56 11.93 -10.02
CA GLY A 81 -3.40 11.49 -11.15
C GLY A 81 -2.74 11.64 -12.52
N LEU A 82 -1.42 11.86 -12.57
CA LEU A 82 -0.66 12.08 -13.81
C LEU A 82 0.31 10.95 -14.07
N MET A 83 0.55 10.63 -15.32
CA MET A 83 1.53 9.60 -15.71
C MET A 83 2.97 10.07 -15.47
N PRO A 84 3.96 9.16 -15.28
CA PRO A 84 5.34 9.50 -14.98
C PRO A 84 6.02 10.45 -15.97
N HIS A 85 5.65 10.42 -17.25
CA HIS A 85 6.15 11.36 -18.25
C HIS A 85 5.60 12.79 -18.08
N GLN A 86 4.44 12.95 -17.42
CA GLN A 86 3.81 14.23 -17.11
C GLN A 86 4.33 14.80 -15.78
N THR A 87 4.53 13.94 -14.77
CA THR A 87 5.10 14.35 -13.49
C THR A 87 6.60 14.61 -13.58
N ASN A 88 7.27 14.10 -14.61
CA ASN A 88 8.72 14.03 -14.78
C ASN A 88 9.47 13.22 -13.69
N VAL A 89 8.75 12.49 -12.84
CA VAL A 89 9.31 11.53 -11.89
C VAL A 89 9.39 10.17 -12.59
N ARG A 90 10.59 9.75 -12.99
CA ARG A 90 10.78 8.62 -13.93
C ARG A 90 11.52 7.43 -13.32
N SER A 91 12.13 7.60 -12.16
CA SER A 91 12.96 6.56 -11.52
C SER A 91 13.02 6.77 -10.01
N ASN A 92 13.54 5.78 -9.27
CA ASN A 92 13.90 5.93 -7.86
C ASN A 92 15.27 6.63 -7.75
N SER A 93 15.34 7.89 -8.09
CA SER A 93 16.59 8.65 -8.16
C SER A 93 16.54 9.89 -7.29
N ALA A 94 17.72 10.43 -7.00
CA ALA A 94 17.83 11.67 -6.24
C ALA A 94 17.16 12.87 -6.96
N GLU A 95 16.84 13.91 -6.22
CA GLU A 95 16.13 15.11 -6.69
C GLU A 95 16.73 15.80 -7.92
N HIS A 96 18.06 15.72 -8.09
CA HIS A 96 18.71 16.30 -9.28
C HIS A 96 18.36 15.57 -10.59
N ILE A 97 17.84 14.34 -10.51
CA ILE A 97 17.36 13.53 -11.65
C ILE A 97 15.85 13.59 -11.76
N ASN A 98 15.16 13.51 -10.61
CA ASN A 98 13.72 13.67 -10.51
C ASN A 98 13.42 14.97 -9.75
N PRO A 99 13.07 16.05 -10.42
CA PRO A 99 12.66 17.27 -9.72
C PRO A 99 11.38 17.00 -8.93
N PRO A 100 11.19 17.70 -7.80
CA PRO A 100 9.93 17.66 -7.09
C PRO A 100 8.75 18.04 -7.99
N LEU A 101 7.59 17.47 -7.70
CA LEU A 101 6.37 17.76 -8.45
C LEU A 101 6.05 19.27 -8.37
N PRO A 102 5.89 19.97 -9.51
CA PRO A 102 5.60 21.40 -9.53
C PRO A 102 4.36 21.76 -8.68
N ASP A 103 4.41 22.91 -8.00
CA ASP A 103 3.30 23.39 -7.15
C ASP A 103 2.01 23.65 -7.94
N SER A 104 2.12 23.88 -9.25
CA SER A 104 0.98 24.06 -10.15
C SER A 104 0.18 22.79 -10.40
N ILE A 105 0.73 21.62 -10.08
CA ILE A 105 0.03 20.34 -10.23
C ILE A 105 -0.77 20.06 -8.97
N PRO A 106 -2.10 19.95 -9.03
CA PRO A 106 -2.89 19.56 -7.88
C PRO A 106 -2.59 18.13 -7.47
N THR A 107 -2.62 17.88 -6.17
CA THR A 107 -2.43 16.54 -5.60
C THR A 107 -3.70 16.08 -4.89
N LEU A 108 -3.82 14.78 -4.66
CA LEU A 108 -4.96 14.23 -3.94
C LEU A 108 -5.17 14.94 -2.60
N GLY A 109 -4.10 15.13 -1.81
CA GLY A 109 -4.18 15.82 -0.53
C GLY A 109 -4.64 17.27 -0.67
N SER A 110 -4.14 18.02 -1.65
CA SER A 110 -4.55 19.41 -1.87
C SER A 110 -6.02 19.53 -2.29
N LEU A 111 -6.52 18.59 -3.09
CA LEU A 111 -7.92 18.55 -3.51
C LEU A 111 -8.85 18.22 -2.33
N PHE A 112 -8.52 17.22 -1.52
CA PHE A 112 -9.31 16.86 -0.34
C PHE A 112 -9.35 18.00 0.67
N THR A 113 -8.19 18.60 0.99
CA THR A 113 -8.11 19.74 1.92
C THR A 113 -8.91 20.95 1.43
N ALA A 114 -8.86 21.26 0.13
CA ALA A 114 -9.66 22.33 -0.47
C ALA A 114 -11.18 22.08 -0.38
N ASN A 115 -11.60 20.84 -0.20
CA ASN A 115 -12.99 20.43 -0.03
C ASN A 115 -13.39 20.16 1.43
N GLY A 116 -12.59 20.62 2.40
CA GLY A 116 -12.92 20.58 3.82
C GLY A 116 -12.63 19.25 4.52
N TYR A 117 -11.83 18.38 3.92
CA TYR A 117 -11.37 17.15 4.56
C TYR A 117 -10.11 17.40 5.39
N GLU A 118 -10.00 16.77 6.55
CA GLU A 118 -8.71 16.57 7.18
C GLU A 118 -7.94 15.49 6.42
N ALA A 119 -6.78 15.85 5.85
CA ALA A 119 -5.95 14.94 5.07
C ALA A 119 -4.69 14.58 5.88
N VAL A 120 -4.53 13.29 6.22
CA VAL A 120 -3.41 12.78 7.00
C VAL A 120 -2.73 11.59 6.32
N HIS A 121 -1.42 11.50 6.49
CA HIS A 121 -0.59 10.43 5.94
C HIS A 121 0.38 9.93 7.02
N PHE A 122 0.44 8.62 7.20
CA PHE A 122 1.34 7.91 8.08
C PHE A 122 2.16 6.91 7.28
N GLY A 123 3.46 6.87 7.46
CA GLY A 123 4.33 5.87 6.87
C GLY A 123 5.20 6.36 5.73
N LYS A 124 5.43 5.50 4.74
CA LYS A 124 6.40 5.72 3.67
C LYS A 124 6.00 6.87 2.74
N THR A 125 6.88 7.85 2.57
CA THR A 125 6.68 8.97 1.63
C THR A 125 7.17 8.60 0.22
N HIS A 126 8.45 8.73 -0.04
CA HIS A 126 9.11 8.42 -1.32
C HIS A 126 8.34 8.93 -2.56
N ASP A 127 7.80 10.15 -2.49
CA ASP A 127 6.70 10.66 -3.31
C ASP A 127 7.06 11.89 -4.18
N MET A 128 8.26 12.47 -4.01
CA MET A 128 8.73 13.66 -4.72
C MET A 128 7.77 14.87 -4.60
N GLY A 129 7.16 15.04 -3.42
CA GLY A 129 6.24 16.16 -3.12
C GLY A 129 4.81 15.94 -3.61
N SER A 130 4.44 14.74 -4.06
CA SER A 130 3.07 14.44 -4.48
C SER A 130 2.09 14.23 -3.33
N LEU A 131 2.58 14.05 -2.08
CA LEU A 131 1.77 14.04 -0.85
C LEU A 131 1.42 15.44 -0.33
N ARG A 132 1.73 16.49 -1.08
CA ARG A 132 1.36 17.87 -0.73
C ARG A 132 -0.14 17.98 -0.42
N GLY A 133 -0.47 18.67 0.68
CA GLY A 133 -1.83 18.77 1.21
C GLY A 133 -2.16 17.77 2.31
N PHE A 134 -1.41 16.68 2.43
CA PHE A 134 -1.49 15.80 3.58
C PHE A 134 -0.62 16.34 4.74
N ARG A 135 -1.17 16.31 5.96
CA ARG A 135 -0.37 16.41 7.18
C ARG A 135 0.34 15.07 7.37
N HIS A 136 1.63 15.07 7.10
CA HIS A 136 2.47 13.87 7.22
C HIS A 136 3.08 13.77 8.61
N LYS A 137 3.17 12.54 9.13
CA LYS A 137 3.96 12.20 10.30
C LYS A 137 4.96 11.12 9.95
N GLU A 138 6.25 11.46 10.10
CA GLU A 138 7.34 10.49 9.92
C GLU A 138 7.20 9.34 10.91
N PRO A 139 7.23 8.09 10.46
CA PRO A 139 7.16 6.95 11.35
C PRO A 139 8.44 6.85 12.17
N VAL A 140 8.28 6.58 13.46
CA VAL A 140 9.42 6.27 14.33
C VAL A 140 9.75 4.80 14.16
N ALA A 141 10.95 4.52 13.69
CA ALA A 141 11.45 3.15 13.61
C ALA A 141 11.50 2.52 15.00
N LYS A 142 10.87 1.36 15.16
CA LYS A 142 10.86 0.60 16.42
C LYS A 142 11.50 -0.75 16.20
N PRO A 143 12.18 -1.29 17.23
CA PRO A 143 12.65 -2.65 17.18
C PRO A 143 11.49 -3.60 16.93
N PHE A 144 11.65 -4.49 15.97
CA PHE A 144 10.69 -5.54 15.69
C PHE A 144 11.40 -6.88 15.81
N THR A 145 10.90 -7.71 16.70
CA THR A 145 11.39 -9.08 16.86
C THR A 145 10.26 -10.01 16.45
N ASP A 146 10.46 -10.74 15.38
CA ASP A 146 9.52 -11.80 14.99
C ASP A 146 10.08 -13.14 15.52
N PRO A 147 9.36 -13.83 16.42
CA PRO A 147 9.82 -15.11 16.96
C PRO A 147 9.77 -16.23 15.91
N GLU A 148 8.98 -16.08 14.86
CA GLU A 148 8.84 -17.08 13.79
C GLU A 148 9.87 -16.89 12.69
N PHE A 149 10.43 -15.67 12.57
CA PHE A 149 11.37 -15.34 11.52
C PHE A 149 12.47 -14.42 12.08
N PRO A 150 13.55 -14.97 12.63
CA PRO A 150 14.65 -14.19 13.19
C PRO A 150 15.52 -13.54 12.11
N VAL A 151 14.92 -12.78 11.22
CA VAL A 151 15.64 -11.84 10.38
C VAL A 151 15.95 -10.64 11.25
N ASN A 152 17.23 -10.33 11.43
CA ASN A 152 17.73 -9.18 12.18
C ASN A 152 17.37 -7.85 11.48
N ASN A 153 16.09 -7.57 11.35
CA ASN A 153 15.65 -6.23 11.00
C ASN A 153 15.48 -5.45 12.30
N ASP A 154 16.55 -4.78 12.71
CA ASP A 154 16.62 -4.03 13.96
C ASP A 154 15.58 -2.93 14.12
N SER A 155 14.88 -2.56 13.01
CA SER A 155 13.82 -1.56 13.08
C SER A 155 12.81 -1.71 11.93
N PHE A 156 11.53 -1.77 12.29
CA PHE A 156 10.42 -1.74 11.34
C PHE A 156 9.73 -0.39 11.42
N LEU A 157 9.78 0.38 10.33
CA LEU A 157 9.03 1.62 10.20
C LEU A 157 7.52 1.38 10.28
N ASP A 158 7.07 0.23 9.80
CA ASP A 158 5.65 -0.14 9.77
C ASP A 158 5.01 -0.27 11.16
N VAL A 159 5.78 -0.58 12.21
CA VAL A 159 5.26 -0.57 13.57
C VAL A 159 4.82 0.83 13.97
N GLY A 160 5.68 1.83 13.73
CA GLY A 160 5.34 3.23 13.97
C GLY A 160 4.17 3.72 13.10
N THR A 161 4.14 3.33 11.83
CA THR A 161 3.04 3.63 10.91
C THR A 161 1.72 3.06 11.43
N CYS A 162 1.71 1.80 11.85
CA CYS A 162 0.53 1.13 12.40
C CYS A 162 0.03 1.83 13.67
N GLU A 163 0.92 2.09 14.63
CA GLU A 163 0.55 2.75 15.89
C GLU A 163 -0.04 4.15 15.67
N ASP A 164 0.56 4.93 14.76
CA ASP A 164 0.08 6.28 14.45
C ASP A 164 -1.29 6.26 13.75
N ALA A 165 -1.49 5.36 12.80
CA ALA A 165 -2.77 5.17 12.13
C ALA A 165 -3.85 4.67 13.11
N VAL A 166 -3.53 3.70 13.97
CA VAL A 166 -4.43 3.19 15.01
C VAL A 166 -4.83 4.31 15.98
N ALA A 167 -3.85 5.10 16.47
CA ALA A 167 -4.12 6.21 17.38
C ALA A 167 -5.06 7.25 16.76
N TYR A 168 -4.87 7.59 15.50
CA TYR A 168 -5.71 8.53 14.76
C TYR A 168 -7.12 7.98 14.55
N LEU A 169 -7.25 6.75 14.05
CA LEU A 169 -8.54 6.12 13.74
C LEU A 169 -9.36 5.72 14.96
N SER A 170 -8.71 5.54 16.11
CA SER A 170 -9.41 5.32 17.39
C SER A 170 -10.08 6.60 17.93
N ASN A 171 -9.62 7.78 17.51
CA ASN A 171 -10.16 9.07 17.90
C ASN A 171 -10.25 10.00 16.67
N PRO A 172 -11.08 9.66 15.68
CA PRO A 172 -11.14 10.39 14.43
C PRO A 172 -11.76 11.78 14.63
N PRO A 173 -11.46 12.76 13.76
CA PRO A 173 -12.06 14.09 13.81
C PRO A 173 -13.57 14.03 13.55
N GLN A 174 -14.25 15.15 13.84
CA GLN A 174 -15.68 15.30 13.51
C GLN A 174 -15.89 15.65 12.03
N GLU A 175 -14.92 16.33 11.44
CA GLU A 175 -14.87 16.66 10.02
C GLU A 175 -14.58 15.39 9.20
N PRO A 176 -15.03 15.34 7.93
CA PRO A 176 -14.67 14.24 7.05
C PRO A 176 -13.14 14.19 6.87
N PHE A 177 -12.60 12.99 6.80
CA PHE A 177 -11.16 12.79 6.67
C PHE A 177 -10.78 11.87 5.51
N ILE A 178 -9.55 12.04 5.03
CA ILE A 178 -8.82 11.06 4.24
C ILE A 178 -7.53 10.70 4.99
N CYS A 179 -7.40 9.44 5.35
CA CYS A 179 -6.25 8.89 6.05
C CYS A 179 -5.53 7.88 5.15
N ILE A 180 -4.22 8.03 5.01
CA ILE A 180 -3.36 7.07 4.33
C ILE A 180 -2.50 6.37 5.37
N ALA A 181 -2.57 5.03 5.43
CA ALA A 181 -1.64 4.17 6.14
C ALA A 181 -0.75 3.49 5.09
N ASP A 182 0.50 3.94 4.98
CA ASP A 182 1.43 3.59 3.91
C ASP A 182 2.57 2.71 4.44
N PHE A 183 2.41 1.40 4.29
CA PHE A 183 3.32 0.41 4.80
C PHE A 183 4.47 0.13 3.84
N GLN A 184 5.66 -0.10 4.42
CA GLN A 184 6.83 -0.49 3.65
C GLN A 184 6.79 -1.97 3.26
N ASN A 185 6.25 -2.84 4.12
CA ASN A 185 6.17 -4.26 3.80
C ASN A 185 5.17 -4.58 2.68
N PRO A 186 5.49 -5.60 1.86
CA PRO A 186 6.60 -6.57 1.93
C PRO A 186 7.94 -6.14 1.29
N HIS A 187 8.20 -4.85 1.03
CA HIS A 187 9.45 -4.34 0.45
C HIS A 187 10.72 -4.79 1.21
N ASN A 188 10.62 -5.13 2.50
CA ASN A 188 11.76 -5.62 3.28
C ASN A 188 12.38 -6.92 2.75
N ILE A 189 11.71 -7.60 1.83
CA ILE A 189 12.27 -8.71 1.04
C ILE A 189 13.56 -8.32 0.31
N CYS A 190 13.75 -7.04 -0.01
CA CYS A 190 14.97 -6.55 -0.62
C CYS A 190 16.18 -6.68 0.32
N GLY A 191 15.98 -6.51 1.61
CA GLY A 191 17.00 -6.78 2.64
C GLY A 191 17.34 -8.27 2.73
N TYR A 192 16.32 -9.11 2.73
CA TYR A 192 16.49 -10.57 2.75
C TYR A 192 17.41 -11.07 1.62
N VAL A 193 17.21 -10.58 0.39
CA VAL A 193 18.09 -10.91 -0.74
C VAL A 193 19.51 -10.43 -0.49
N GLY A 194 19.68 -9.24 0.10
CA GLY A 194 20.98 -8.68 0.43
C GLY A 194 21.76 -9.48 1.49
N GLU A 195 21.06 -10.08 2.44
CA GLU A 195 21.62 -10.86 3.54
C GLU A 195 21.94 -12.31 3.13
N ASN A 196 21.18 -12.86 2.18
CA ASN A 196 21.28 -14.25 1.73
C ASN A 196 21.99 -14.36 0.37
N LYS A 197 23.16 -13.73 0.25
CA LYS A 197 24.00 -13.82 -0.94
C LYS A 197 24.73 -15.15 -0.95
N GLY A 198 24.58 -15.92 -2.02
CA GLY A 198 25.33 -17.16 -2.22
C GLY A 198 24.44 -18.38 -2.41
N GLU A 199 25.08 -19.55 -2.40
CA GLU A 199 24.44 -20.83 -2.70
C GLU A 199 23.61 -21.38 -1.54
N HIS A 200 23.85 -20.90 -0.32
CA HIS A 200 23.16 -21.39 0.87
C HIS A 200 22.41 -20.25 1.55
N ILE A 201 21.12 -20.46 1.75
CA ILE A 201 20.28 -19.54 2.51
C ILE A 201 20.12 -20.10 3.91
N ASP A 202 20.67 -19.39 4.89
CA ASP A 202 20.36 -19.60 6.30
C ASP A 202 18.97 -19.03 6.58
N SER A 203 17.95 -19.78 6.20
CA SER A 203 16.57 -19.36 6.43
C SER A 203 16.02 -20.11 7.64
N PRO A 204 15.44 -19.41 8.61
CA PRO A 204 14.75 -20.03 9.73
C PRO A 204 13.38 -20.60 9.33
N ILE A 205 12.96 -20.43 8.07
CA ILE A 205 11.65 -20.92 7.62
C ILE A 205 11.69 -22.43 7.59
N SER A 206 10.87 -23.03 8.45
CA SER A 206 10.67 -24.46 8.49
C SER A 206 9.81 -24.94 7.31
N THR A 207 9.99 -26.17 6.93
CA THR A 207 9.18 -26.86 5.90
C THR A 207 7.72 -27.04 6.34
N PRO A 208 6.76 -27.12 5.39
CA PRO A 208 6.99 -27.18 3.93
C PRO A 208 7.16 -25.79 3.29
N LEU A 209 8.17 -25.68 2.42
CA LEU A 209 8.33 -24.49 1.60
C LEU A 209 7.25 -24.41 0.51
N PRO A 210 6.80 -23.21 0.12
CA PRO A 210 5.84 -23.04 -0.96
C PRO A 210 6.38 -23.58 -2.29
N LEU A 211 5.46 -23.97 -3.18
CA LEU A 211 5.83 -24.33 -4.54
C LEU A 211 6.17 -23.05 -5.32
N LEU A 212 7.10 -23.19 -6.25
CA LEU A 212 7.37 -22.16 -7.24
C LEU A 212 6.21 -22.09 -8.26
N PRO A 213 5.98 -20.93 -8.91
CA PRO A 213 4.99 -20.81 -9.97
C PRO A 213 5.26 -21.84 -11.09
N GLU A 214 4.19 -22.32 -11.75
CA GLU A 214 4.31 -23.32 -12.84
C GLU A 214 5.18 -22.84 -14.01
N ASN A 215 5.27 -21.53 -14.20
CA ASN A 215 6.12 -20.90 -15.23
C ASN A 215 7.49 -20.44 -14.69
N PHE A 216 7.89 -20.94 -13.53
CA PHE A 216 9.22 -20.66 -12.99
C PHE A 216 10.25 -21.46 -13.78
N GLU A 217 11.22 -20.75 -14.34
CA GLU A 217 12.43 -21.32 -14.95
C GLU A 217 13.62 -20.53 -14.41
N VAL A 218 14.71 -21.24 -14.09
CA VAL A 218 15.98 -20.57 -13.82
C VAL A 218 16.51 -20.11 -15.18
N GLU A 219 16.29 -18.86 -15.49
CA GLU A 219 16.68 -18.31 -16.79
C GLU A 219 18.19 -18.11 -16.91
N ASP A 220 18.73 -18.47 -18.07
CA ASP A 220 20.05 -18.04 -18.48
C ASP A 220 19.97 -16.55 -18.85
N TRP A 221 20.32 -15.70 -17.90
CA TRP A 221 20.21 -14.24 -18.03
C TRP A 221 20.98 -13.68 -19.24
N GLU A 222 22.03 -14.36 -19.70
CA GLU A 222 22.81 -13.95 -20.87
C GLU A 222 22.01 -14.08 -22.18
N LYS A 223 20.98 -14.93 -22.18
CA LYS A 223 20.07 -15.10 -23.33
C LYS A 223 18.88 -14.14 -23.32
N LEU A 224 18.66 -13.40 -22.23
CA LEU A 224 17.58 -12.42 -22.16
C LEU A 224 17.83 -11.25 -23.12
N PRO A 225 16.77 -10.53 -23.55
CA PRO A 225 16.93 -9.27 -24.28
C PRO A 225 17.77 -8.26 -23.52
N LEU A 226 18.67 -7.54 -24.19
CA LEU A 226 19.55 -6.55 -23.58
C LEU A 226 18.89 -5.56 -22.60
N PRO A 227 17.68 -5.02 -22.85
CA PRO A 227 17.02 -4.16 -21.88
C PRO A 227 16.74 -4.87 -20.54
N ILE A 228 16.40 -6.15 -20.58
CA ILE A 228 16.16 -6.95 -19.37
C ILE A 228 17.47 -7.22 -18.65
N GLN A 229 18.53 -7.61 -19.36
CA GLN A 229 19.86 -7.77 -18.79
C GLN A 229 20.32 -6.47 -18.09
N TYR A 230 20.12 -5.31 -18.73
CA TYR A 230 20.47 -4.01 -18.14
C TYR A 230 19.71 -3.73 -16.83
N ILE A 231 18.39 -3.97 -16.80
CA ILE A 231 17.58 -3.77 -15.59
C ILE A 231 18.07 -4.69 -14.47
N CYS A 232 18.35 -5.95 -14.78
CA CYS A 232 18.87 -6.91 -13.84
C CYS A 232 20.25 -6.49 -13.26
N CYS A 233 21.16 -6.03 -14.11
CA CYS A 233 22.49 -5.59 -13.69
C CYS A 233 22.45 -4.28 -12.88
N SER A 234 21.60 -3.33 -13.25
CA SER A 234 21.58 -1.99 -12.65
C SER A 234 21.26 -2.01 -11.15
N HIS A 235 20.49 -2.99 -10.67
CA HIS A 235 20.12 -3.13 -9.27
C HIS A 235 20.98 -4.11 -8.48
N ARG A 236 22.01 -4.69 -9.09
CA ARG A 236 22.90 -5.72 -8.50
C ARG A 236 22.18 -6.98 -7.98
N ARG A 237 20.89 -7.08 -8.14
CA ARG A 237 20.07 -8.15 -7.56
C ARG A 237 20.35 -9.49 -8.21
N MET A 238 20.53 -9.54 -9.52
CA MET A 238 20.95 -10.75 -10.21
C MET A 238 22.30 -11.27 -9.74
N MET A 239 23.25 -10.35 -9.49
CA MET A 239 24.55 -10.77 -8.96
C MET A 239 24.43 -11.36 -7.55
N GLN A 240 23.43 -10.94 -6.77
CA GLN A 240 23.19 -11.47 -5.42
C GLN A 240 22.53 -12.86 -5.46
N ALA A 241 21.64 -13.07 -6.42
CA ALA A 241 20.90 -14.32 -6.60
C ALA A 241 21.44 -15.19 -7.75
N ALA A 242 22.57 -14.85 -8.35
CA ALA A 242 23.13 -15.53 -9.53
C ALA A 242 23.39 -17.02 -9.33
N HIS A 243 23.57 -17.46 -8.07
CA HIS A 243 23.84 -18.86 -7.73
C HIS A 243 22.67 -19.55 -7.04
N TRP A 244 21.52 -18.89 -7.00
CA TRP A 244 20.35 -19.45 -6.38
C TRP A 244 19.79 -20.62 -7.20
N ASN A 245 19.53 -21.70 -6.52
CA ASN A 245 18.80 -22.85 -7.06
C ASN A 245 17.31 -22.76 -6.74
N GLU A 246 16.52 -23.71 -7.19
CA GLU A 246 15.07 -23.79 -6.95
C GLU A 246 14.70 -23.68 -5.46
N ASP A 247 15.48 -24.30 -4.59
CA ASP A 247 15.22 -24.31 -3.15
C ASP A 247 15.46 -22.92 -2.53
N ASN A 248 16.48 -22.19 -2.99
CA ASN A 248 16.72 -20.79 -2.60
C ASN A 248 15.52 -19.89 -2.98
N TYR A 249 14.97 -20.07 -4.18
CA TYR A 249 13.79 -19.31 -4.61
C TYR A 249 12.54 -19.68 -3.81
N ARG A 250 12.38 -20.93 -3.40
CA ARG A 250 11.29 -21.35 -2.51
C ARG A 250 11.39 -20.68 -1.13
N HIS A 251 12.60 -20.60 -0.57
CA HIS A 251 12.85 -19.83 0.64
C HIS A 251 12.54 -18.35 0.48
N TYR A 252 12.88 -17.77 -0.66
CA TYR A 252 12.53 -16.38 -0.97
C TYR A 252 11.01 -16.16 -1.03
N VAL A 253 10.27 -17.06 -1.69
CA VAL A 253 8.81 -16.98 -1.71
C VAL A 253 8.23 -17.09 -0.30
N ALA A 254 8.76 -18.01 0.51
CA ALA A 254 8.33 -18.15 1.89
C ALA A 254 8.62 -16.89 2.72
N ALA A 255 9.78 -16.25 2.54
CA ALA A 255 10.12 -14.98 3.19
C ALA A 255 9.18 -13.86 2.75
N PHE A 256 8.88 -13.77 1.45
CA PHE A 256 7.95 -12.78 0.93
C PHE A 256 6.53 -12.94 1.51
N GLN A 257 6.03 -14.17 1.58
CA GLN A 257 4.76 -14.48 2.25
C GLN A 257 4.80 -14.11 3.73
N HIS A 258 5.92 -14.33 4.40
CA HIS A 258 6.10 -13.97 5.81
C HIS A 258 6.01 -12.45 6.02
N TYR A 259 6.74 -11.63 5.25
CA TYR A 259 6.63 -10.17 5.30
C TYR A 259 5.21 -9.68 4.96
N THR A 260 4.52 -10.38 4.06
CA THR A 260 3.12 -10.10 3.75
C THR A 260 2.21 -10.38 4.95
N ARG A 261 2.43 -11.48 5.69
CA ARG A 261 1.67 -11.77 6.93
C ARG A 261 1.92 -10.74 8.03
N ILE A 262 3.15 -10.21 8.12
CA ILE A 262 3.46 -9.13 9.07
C ILE A 262 2.60 -7.90 8.78
N VAL A 263 2.61 -7.40 7.55
CA VAL A 263 1.81 -6.22 7.22
C VAL A 263 0.31 -6.52 7.29
N ALA A 264 -0.13 -7.73 7.00
CA ALA A 264 -1.52 -8.12 7.15
C ALA A 264 -2.02 -8.00 8.60
N ARG A 265 -1.21 -8.40 9.60
CA ARG A 265 -1.53 -8.20 11.02
C ARG A 265 -1.64 -6.71 11.38
N GLN A 266 -0.79 -5.86 10.83
CA GLN A 266 -0.83 -4.41 11.03
C GLN A 266 -2.08 -3.79 10.38
N ILE A 267 -2.43 -4.22 9.18
CA ILE A 267 -3.69 -3.85 8.50
C ILE A 267 -4.90 -4.24 9.35
N GLU A 268 -4.90 -5.43 9.95
CA GLU A 268 -5.96 -5.84 10.86
C GLU A 268 -6.15 -4.85 12.00
N SER A 269 -5.07 -4.47 12.69
CA SER A 269 -5.12 -3.50 13.79
C SER A 269 -5.66 -2.13 13.35
N VAL A 270 -5.28 -1.66 12.17
CA VAL A 270 -5.78 -0.40 11.59
C VAL A 270 -7.29 -0.49 11.31
N LEU A 271 -7.75 -1.60 10.75
CA LEU A 271 -9.17 -1.84 10.47
C LEU A 271 -10.01 -1.98 11.75
N GLU A 272 -9.49 -2.70 12.75
CA GLU A 272 -10.14 -2.83 14.06
C GLU A 272 -10.30 -1.45 14.72
N ALA A 273 -9.29 -0.60 14.69
CA ALA A 273 -9.35 0.76 15.21
C ALA A 273 -10.45 1.58 14.50
N LEU A 274 -10.51 1.55 13.18
CA LEU A 274 -11.55 2.24 12.40
C LEU A 274 -12.95 1.72 12.76
N TYR A 275 -13.16 0.42 12.70
CA TYR A 275 -14.49 -0.18 12.89
C TYR A 275 -14.97 -0.18 14.33
N SER A 276 -14.08 0.07 15.30
CA SER A 276 -14.46 0.29 16.70
C SER A 276 -15.15 1.64 16.93
N THR A 277 -15.11 2.56 15.98
CA THR A 277 -15.68 3.90 16.03
C THR A 277 -16.89 4.07 15.10
N PRO A 278 -17.78 5.04 15.36
CA PRO A 278 -18.88 5.36 14.45
C PRO A 278 -18.42 5.74 13.03
N ALA A 279 -17.21 6.31 12.89
CA ALA A 279 -16.63 6.69 11.61
C ALA A 279 -16.50 5.51 10.64
N GLY A 280 -16.26 4.30 11.15
CA GLY A 280 -16.16 3.08 10.34
C GLY A 280 -17.39 2.80 9.48
N LYS A 281 -18.59 3.24 9.91
CA LYS A 281 -19.84 3.06 9.15
C LYS A 281 -19.95 3.98 7.92
N ASN A 282 -19.19 5.08 7.91
CA ASN A 282 -19.19 6.09 6.83
C ASN A 282 -17.81 6.25 6.22
N THR A 283 -16.99 5.20 6.23
CA THR A 283 -15.63 5.23 5.65
C THR A 283 -15.53 4.25 4.48
N ILE A 284 -15.04 4.77 3.37
CA ILE A 284 -14.65 3.97 2.21
C ILE A 284 -13.20 3.51 2.45
N VAL A 285 -13.00 2.19 2.51
CA VAL A 285 -11.67 1.59 2.68
C VAL A 285 -11.14 1.14 1.33
N ILE A 286 -9.93 1.57 0.99
CA ILE A 286 -9.24 1.23 -0.25
C ILE A 286 -7.91 0.58 0.12
N VAL A 287 -7.69 -0.65 -0.35
CA VAL A 287 -6.40 -1.35 -0.20
C VAL A 287 -5.74 -1.43 -1.57
N LEU A 288 -4.50 -1.00 -1.64
CA LEU A 288 -3.73 -1.01 -2.89
C LEU A 288 -2.23 -1.24 -2.64
N ALA A 289 -1.51 -1.58 -3.70
CA ALA A 289 -0.06 -1.54 -3.74
C ALA A 289 0.41 -0.36 -4.60
N ASP A 290 1.57 0.21 -4.27
CA ASP A 290 2.20 1.19 -5.17
C ASP A 290 2.68 0.53 -6.47
N HIS A 291 3.20 -0.69 -6.38
CA HIS A 291 3.48 -1.61 -7.48
C HIS A 291 3.67 -3.03 -6.94
N GLY A 292 3.69 -4.01 -7.81
CA GLY A 292 4.03 -5.38 -7.47
C GLY A 292 5.54 -5.64 -7.51
N LEU A 293 5.91 -6.87 -7.18
CA LEU A 293 7.25 -7.40 -7.33
C LEU A 293 7.21 -8.61 -8.24
N SER A 294 8.08 -8.64 -9.26
CA SER A 294 8.24 -9.82 -10.11
C SER A 294 9.27 -10.77 -9.52
N LEU A 295 8.88 -12.04 -9.33
CA LEU A 295 9.82 -13.08 -8.92
C LEU A 295 10.79 -13.49 -10.04
N ILE A 296 10.52 -13.08 -11.29
CA ILE A 296 11.33 -13.41 -12.47
C ILE A 296 12.55 -12.50 -12.58
N HIS A 297 12.58 -11.37 -11.89
CA HIS A 297 13.56 -10.30 -12.08
C HIS A 297 14.39 -10.04 -10.82
N ILE A 298 14.53 -11.03 -9.96
CA ILE A 298 15.34 -10.94 -8.75
C ILE A 298 16.77 -11.38 -9.03
#